data_c431d4e4e1e021f8dae3ea7a6738d17d
#
_entry.id   c431d4e4e1e021f8dae3ea7a6738d17d
#
_cell.length_a   1.000
_cell.length_b   1.000
_cell.length_c   1.000
_cell.angle_alpha   90.00
_cell.angle_beta   90.00
_cell.angle_gamma   90.00
#
_symmetry.space_group_name_H-M   'P 1'
#
loop_
_entity.id
_entity.type
_entity.pdbx_description
1 polymer ?
#
loop_
_entity_poly.entity_id
_entity_poly.type
_entity_poly.pdbx_seq_one_letter_code
_entity_poly.pdbx_strand_id
1 'polypeptide(L)'
;MAQADAPLSIVGAERGWILLLVLAVWSYDTGAYLVGKNFGRTKFLTHISPSKTIEGLVGGVVATTVVVAVMLLGLGQNPLHALILGPLTALAAQAGDLAESVIKRAAGAKDSGTIIPGHGGMLDRVDSFIFAAPVVTLYVLALVR
;
A
#
# COMPACT_ATOMS: atom_id res chain seq x y z
N MET A 1 -10.33 -17.33 22.21
CA MET A 1 -9.89 -18.70 21.87
C MET A 1 -9.69 -18.96 20.37
N ALA A 2 -10.16 -18.10 19.47
CA ALA A 2 -10.05 -18.30 18.01
C ALA A 2 -8.69 -17.95 17.37
N GLN A 3 -7.74 -17.36 18.12
CA GLN A 3 -6.46 -16.91 17.56
C GLN A 3 -5.36 -17.99 17.55
N ALA A 4 -5.51 -19.07 18.31
CA ALA A 4 -4.48 -20.13 18.42
C ALA A 4 -4.36 -21.00 17.15
N ASP A 5 -5.41 -21.08 16.36
CA ASP A 5 -5.49 -21.96 15.18
C ASP A 5 -5.32 -21.21 13.85
N ALA A 6 -5.06 -19.91 13.88
CA ALA A 6 -4.84 -19.13 12.68
C ALA A 6 -3.48 -19.48 12.03
N PRO A 7 -3.40 -19.66 10.70
CA PRO A 7 -2.17 -20.08 10.01
C PRO A 7 -0.96 -19.18 10.29
N LEU A 8 -1.19 -17.90 10.56
CA LEU A 8 -0.13 -16.92 10.87
C LEU A 8 0.15 -16.77 12.37
N SER A 9 -0.52 -17.52 13.24
CA SER A 9 -0.21 -17.54 14.69
C SER A 9 1.23 -17.97 14.99
N ILE A 10 1.82 -18.80 14.13
CA ILE A 10 3.21 -19.26 14.21
C ILE A 10 4.20 -18.09 14.08
N VAL A 11 3.84 -17.04 13.35
CA VAL A 11 4.71 -15.86 13.13
C VAL A 11 4.60 -14.85 14.25
N GLY A 12 3.61 -15.00 15.13
CA GLY A 12 3.20 -14.02 16.13
C GLY A 12 2.29 -12.96 15.50
N ALA A 13 1.19 -12.61 16.20
CA ALA A 13 0.17 -11.69 15.67
C ALA A 13 0.77 -10.34 15.24
N GLU A 14 1.73 -9.80 15.99
CA GLU A 14 2.39 -8.52 15.69
C GLU A 14 3.12 -8.55 14.34
N ARG A 15 3.86 -9.63 14.06
CA ARG A 15 4.58 -9.81 12.79
C ARG A 15 3.63 -10.02 11.63
N GLY A 16 2.50 -10.67 11.87
CA GLY A 16 1.44 -10.85 10.86
C GLY A 16 0.87 -9.53 10.38
N TRP A 17 0.68 -8.55 11.26
CA TRP A 17 0.23 -7.21 10.89
C TRP A 17 1.27 -6.40 10.09
N ILE A 18 2.55 -6.57 10.43
CA ILE A 18 3.64 -5.98 9.63
C ILE A 18 3.68 -6.60 8.23
N LEU A 19 3.54 -7.92 8.12
CA LEU A 19 3.47 -8.60 6.82
C LEU A 19 2.25 -8.15 6.02
N LEU A 20 1.08 -7.98 6.64
CA LEU A 20 -0.10 -7.44 5.99
C LEU A 20 0.19 -6.05 5.39
N LEU A 21 0.78 -5.15 6.17
CA LEU A 21 1.13 -3.81 5.70
C LEU A 21 2.07 -3.86 4.49
N VAL A 22 3.16 -4.63 4.59
CA VAL A 22 4.16 -4.74 3.52
C VAL A 22 3.52 -5.31 2.24
N LEU A 23 2.79 -6.41 2.35
CA LEU A 23 2.15 -7.05 1.21
C LEU A 23 1.02 -6.19 0.62
N ALA A 24 0.28 -5.46 1.44
CA ALA A 24 -0.75 -4.52 0.99
C ALA A 24 -0.16 -3.40 0.13
N VAL A 25 0.92 -2.76 0.58
CA VAL A 25 1.59 -1.70 -0.19
C VAL A 25 2.21 -2.26 -1.47
N TRP A 26 2.90 -3.37 -1.41
CA TRP A 26 3.51 -3.99 -2.61
C TRP A 26 2.46 -4.46 -3.62
N SER A 27 1.33 -4.99 -3.15
CA SER A 27 0.24 -5.38 -4.05
C SER A 27 -0.41 -4.19 -4.72
N TYR A 28 -0.51 -3.05 -4.01
CA TYR A 28 -0.95 -1.80 -4.60
C TYR A 28 -0.03 -1.37 -5.75
N ASP A 29 1.27 -1.27 -5.51
CA ASP A 29 2.24 -0.84 -6.51
C ASP A 29 2.25 -1.77 -7.72
N THR A 30 2.25 -3.07 -7.49
CA THR A 30 2.22 -4.08 -8.55
C THR A 30 0.94 -4.03 -9.35
N GLY A 31 -0.22 -4.00 -8.68
CA GLY A 31 -1.53 -3.93 -9.33
C GLY A 31 -1.71 -2.64 -10.13
N ALA A 32 -1.33 -1.51 -9.55
CA ALA A 32 -1.39 -0.22 -10.21
C ALA A 32 -0.47 -0.16 -11.44
N TYR A 33 0.73 -0.73 -11.35
CA TYR A 33 1.66 -0.80 -12.47
C TYR A 33 1.13 -1.70 -13.60
N LEU A 34 0.71 -2.93 -13.28
CA LEU A 34 0.26 -3.89 -14.28
C LEU A 34 -1.00 -3.41 -15.00
N VAL A 35 -1.99 -2.96 -14.26
CA VAL A 35 -3.24 -2.46 -14.84
C VAL A 35 -3.01 -1.14 -15.58
N GLY A 36 -2.25 -0.22 -14.99
CA GLY A 36 -1.93 1.05 -15.62
C GLY A 36 -1.15 0.90 -16.93
N LYS A 37 -0.21 -0.05 -16.99
CA LYS A 37 0.57 -0.34 -18.19
C LYS A 37 -0.27 -0.96 -19.31
N ASN A 38 -1.16 -1.91 -18.98
CA ASN A 38 -1.89 -2.69 -19.97
C ASN A 38 -3.23 -2.03 -20.39
N PHE A 39 -3.89 -1.34 -19.46
CA PHE A 39 -5.24 -0.80 -19.63
C PHE A 39 -5.33 0.69 -19.39
N GLY A 40 -4.26 1.36 -18.92
CA GLY A 40 -4.26 2.78 -18.61
C GLY A 40 -4.51 3.65 -19.83
N ARG A 41 -5.60 4.41 -19.78
CA ARG A 41 -6.01 5.37 -20.84
C ARG A 41 -6.14 6.77 -20.28
N THR A 42 -6.67 6.88 -19.05
CA THR A 42 -7.00 8.16 -18.43
C THR A 42 -5.90 8.53 -17.43
N LYS A 43 -5.05 9.48 -17.81
CA LYS A 43 -4.02 10.02 -16.91
C LYS A 43 -4.64 11.00 -15.92
N PHE A 44 -4.17 10.98 -14.69
CA PHE A 44 -4.52 11.96 -13.68
C PHE A 44 -3.26 12.55 -13.04
N LEU A 45 -3.35 13.80 -12.57
CA LEU A 45 -2.23 14.52 -11.93
C LEU A 45 -0.95 14.55 -12.77
N THR A 46 -1.07 14.80 -14.08
CA THR A 46 0.03 14.80 -15.06
C THR A 46 1.17 15.75 -14.68
N HIS A 47 0.87 16.85 -13.98
CA HIS A 47 1.87 17.81 -13.51
C HIS A 47 2.75 17.28 -12.36
N ILE A 48 2.25 16.30 -11.59
CA ILE A 48 2.93 15.73 -10.43
C ILE A 48 3.56 14.39 -10.82
N SER A 49 2.78 13.50 -11.42
CA SER A 49 3.20 12.17 -11.83
C SER A 49 2.57 11.78 -13.17
N PRO A 50 3.29 11.95 -14.30
CA PRO A 50 2.72 11.77 -15.65
C PRO A 50 2.45 10.31 -16.01
N SER A 51 2.98 9.34 -15.26
CA SER A 51 2.79 7.91 -15.51
C SER A 51 1.55 7.32 -14.87
N LYS A 52 0.90 8.03 -13.94
CA LYS A 52 -0.24 7.51 -13.19
C LYS A 52 -1.55 7.61 -13.97
N THR A 53 -2.32 6.53 -13.92
CA THR A 53 -3.62 6.40 -14.59
C THR A 53 -4.72 6.03 -13.59
N ILE A 54 -5.96 6.41 -13.89
CA ILE A 54 -7.14 6.07 -13.07
C ILE A 54 -7.34 4.56 -13.05
N GLU A 55 -7.17 3.90 -14.20
CA GLU A 55 -7.29 2.44 -14.31
C GLU A 55 -6.24 1.74 -13.46
N GLY A 56 -5.02 2.26 -13.44
CA GLY A 56 -3.97 1.77 -12.55
C GLY A 56 -4.33 1.94 -11.07
N LEU A 57 -4.88 3.09 -10.68
CA LEU A 57 -5.36 3.32 -9.32
C LEU A 57 -6.40 2.26 -8.92
N VAL A 58 -7.41 2.05 -9.76
CA VAL A 58 -8.45 1.03 -9.50
C VAL A 58 -7.83 -0.37 -9.40
N GLY A 59 -6.93 -0.72 -10.31
CA GLY A 59 -6.21 -1.99 -10.28
C GLY A 59 -5.40 -2.20 -8.99
N GLY A 60 -4.73 -1.16 -8.52
CA GLY A 60 -4.01 -1.17 -7.24
C GLY A 60 -4.95 -1.37 -6.04
N VAL A 61 -6.07 -0.64 -6.01
CA VAL A 61 -7.09 -0.78 -4.94
C VAL A 61 -7.66 -2.20 -4.90
N VAL A 62 -8.01 -2.76 -6.05
CA VAL A 62 -8.54 -4.14 -6.13
C VAL A 62 -7.50 -5.15 -5.66
N ALA A 63 -6.26 -5.06 -6.16
CA ALA A 63 -5.18 -5.96 -5.77
C ALA A 63 -4.92 -5.91 -4.26
N THR A 64 -4.84 -4.71 -3.69
CA THR A 64 -4.65 -4.52 -2.24
C THR A 64 -5.81 -5.12 -1.44
N THR A 65 -7.05 -4.88 -1.86
CA THR A 65 -8.22 -5.42 -1.17
C THR A 65 -8.21 -6.94 -1.12
N VAL A 66 -7.85 -7.60 -2.22
CA VAL A 66 -7.73 -9.07 -2.29
C VAL A 66 -6.63 -9.56 -1.35
N VAL A 67 -5.45 -8.95 -1.39
CA VAL A 67 -4.32 -9.35 -0.52
C VAL A 67 -4.65 -9.13 0.95
N VAL A 68 -5.27 -8.00 1.30
CA VAL A 68 -5.70 -7.73 2.68
C VAL A 68 -6.74 -8.75 3.13
N ALA A 69 -7.70 -9.16 2.28
CA ALA A 69 -8.68 -10.19 2.61
C ALA A 69 -8.00 -11.54 2.93
N VAL A 70 -7.06 -11.96 2.10
CA VAL A 70 -6.28 -13.20 2.31
C VAL A 70 -5.48 -13.12 3.61
N MET A 71 -4.83 -11.98 3.87
CA MET A 71 -4.05 -11.79 5.10
C MET A 71 -4.93 -11.78 6.35
N LEU A 72 -6.11 -11.14 6.31
CA LEU A 72 -7.06 -11.15 7.42
C LEU A 72 -7.56 -12.57 7.73
N LEU A 73 -7.85 -13.37 6.69
CA LEU A 73 -8.16 -14.81 6.87
C LEU A 73 -7.02 -15.53 7.58
N GLY A 74 -5.78 -15.33 7.13
CA GLY A 74 -4.60 -15.93 7.76
C GLY A 74 -4.38 -15.51 9.20
N LEU A 75 -4.80 -14.29 9.57
CA LEU A 75 -4.74 -13.76 10.93
C LEU A 75 -5.96 -14.14 11.80
N GLY A 76 -6.90 -14.94 11.27
CA GLY A 76 -8.12 -15.30 11.99
C GLY A 76 -9.13 -14.14 12.15
N GLN A 77 -9.00 -13.09 11.32
CA GLN A 77 -9.89 -11.95 11.32
C GLN A 77 -10.96 -12.08 10.24
N ASN A 78 -12.04 -11.31 10.38
CA ASN A 78 -13.12 -11.31 9.38
C ASN A 78 -12.63 -10.70 8.06
N PRO A 79 -12.59 -11.46 6.94
CA PRO A 79 -12.12 -10.97 5.64
C PRO A 79 -12.98 -9.84 5.07
N LEU A 80 -14.23 -9.70 5.50
CA LEU A 80 -15.11 -8.60 5.05
C LEU A 80 -14.57 -7.23 5.43
N HIS A 81 -13.77 -7.13 6.46
CA HIS A 81 -13.09 -5.88 6.82
C HIS A 81 -12.12 -5.41 5.72
N ALA A 82 -11.67 -6.30 4.84
CA ALA A 82 -10.84 -5.93 3.70
C ALA A 82 -11.54 -4.98 2.73
N LEU A 83 -12.88 -4.98 2.67
CA LEU A 83 -13.64 -4.05 1.83
C LEU A 83 -13.49 -2.59 2.26
N ILE A 84 -13.10 -2.36 3.49
CA ILE A 84 -12.81 -1.02 4.03
C ILE A 84 -11.30 -0.83 4.17
N LEU A 85 -10.60 -1.76 4.83
CA LEU A 85 -9.18 -1.64 5.11
C LEU A 85 -8.33 -1.65 3.82
N GLY A 86 -8.68 -2.49 2.85
CA GLY A 86 -7.97 -2.57 1.56
C GLY A 86 -7.94 -1.24 0.80
N PRO A 87 -9.11 -0.68 0.44
CA PRO A 87 -9.18 0.63 -0.21
C PRO A 87 -8.53 1.76 0.58
N LEU A 88 -8.73 1.82 1.90
CA LEU A 88 -8.11 2.84 2.74
C LEU A 88 -6.58 2.74 2.73
N THR A 89 -6.04 1.53 2.86
CA THR A 89 -4.59 1.29 2.80
C THR A 89 -4.03 1.63 1.43
N ALA A 90 -4.72 1.24 0.35
CA ALA A 90 -4.32 1.55 -1.02
C ALA A 90 -4.30 3.06 -1.31
N LEU A 91 -5.35 3.78 -0.90
CA LEU A 91 -5.43 5.23 -1.07
C LEU A 91 -4.40 5.97 -0.20
N ALA A 92 -4.14 5.48 1.01
CA ALA A 92 -3.09 6.03 1.87
C ALA A 92 -1.70 5.82 1.25
N ALA A 93 -1.40 4.63 0.72
CA ALA A 93 -0.16 4.36 0.01
C ALA A 93 0.01 5.27 -1.21
N GLN A 94 -1.06 5.45 -1.99
CA GLN A 94 -1.07 6.38 -3.13
C GLN A 94 -0.85 7.83 -2.70
N ALA A 95 -1.48 8.25 -1.59
CA ALA A 95 -1.30 9.60 -1.06
C ALA A 95 0.15 9.86 -0.62
N GLY A 96 0.81 8.87 -0.01
CA GLY A 96 2.21 8.94 0.38
C GLY A 96 3.15 9.14 -0.82
N ASP A 97 2.96 8.34 -1.86
CA ASP A 97 3.73 8.45 -3.11
C ASP A 97 3.48 9.80 -3.81
N LEU A 98 2.25 10.28 -3.85
CA LEU A 98 1.94 11.61 -4.39
C LEU A 98 2.54 12.73 -3.55
N ALA A 99 2.48 12.65 -2.23
CA ALA A 99 3.06 13.65 -1.33
C ALA A 99 4.57 13.78 -1.56
N GLU A 100 5.29 12.66 -1.67
CA GLU A 100 6.70 12.67 -2.00
C GLU A 100 6.96 13.28 -3.39
N SER A 101 6.16 12.92 -4.39
CA SER A 101 6.27 13.48 -5.73
C SER A 101 6.11 14.99 -5.74
N VAL A 102 5.15 15.54 -4.97
CA VAL A 102 4.96 16.99 -4.80
C VAL A 102 6.18 17.65 -4.15
N ILE A 103 6.70 17.05 -3.08
CA ILE A 103 7.89 17.58 -2.38
C ILE A 103 9.10 17.61 -3.31
N LYS A 104 9.34 16.54 -4.06
CA LYS A 104 10.44 16.48 -5.03
C LYS A 104 10.30 17.55 -6.12
N ARG A 105 9.11 17.77 -6.66
CA ARG A 105 8.87 18.83 -7.66
C ARG A 105 9.07 20.22 -7.08
N ALA A 106 8.59 20.47 -5.86
CA ALA A 106 8.81 21.75 -5.17
C ALA A 106 10.30 22.03 -4.89
N ALA A 107 11.10 21.00 -4.64
CA ALA A 107 12.54 21.10 -4.46
C ALA A 107 13.33 21.15 -5.78
N GLY A 108 12.68 21.12 -6.95
CA GLY A 108 13.34 21.06 -8.25
C GLY A 108 14.06 19.74 -8.53
N ALA A 109 13.80 18.69 -7.73
CA ALA A 109 14.42 17.39 -7.83
C ALA A 109 13.48 16.37 -8.48
N LYS A 110 14.06 15.36 -9.12
CA LYS A 110 13.33 14.20 -9.64
C LYS A 110 13.42 13.00 -8.70
N ASP A 111 14.57 12.84 -8.07
CA ASP A 111 14.89 11.73 -7.17
C ASP A 111 15.29 12.26 -5.80
N SER A 112 15.00 11.51 -4.73
CA SER A 112 15.28 11.90 -3.35
C SER A 112 16.74 11.64 -2.91
N GLY A 113 17.62 11.28 -3.84
CA GLY A 113 19.04 11.04 -3.62
C GLY A 113 19.56 9.75 -4.24
N THR A 114 20.86 9.51 -4.11
CA THR A 114 21.58 8.35 -4.68
C THR A 114 22.20 7.47 -3.59
N ILE A 115 21.54 7.33 -2.46
CA ILE A 115 22.08 6.55 -1.31
C ILE A 115 22.29 5.07 -1.72
N ILE A 116 21.42 4.55 -2.59
CA ILE A 116 21.57 3.20 -3.12
C ILE A 116 21.83 3.31 -4.62
N PRO A 117 23.05 2.97 -5.12
CA PRO A 117 23.36 3.03 -6.52
C PRO A 117 22.38 2.20 -7.36
N GLY A 118 21.78 2.82 -8.39
CA GLY A 118 20.84 2.18 -9.31
C GLY A 118 19.39 1.98 -8.79
N HIS A 119 19.07 2.38 -7.55
CA HIS A 119 17.76 2.11 -6.94
C HIS A 119 17.03 3.33 -6.36
N GLY A 120 17.55 4.54 -6.57
CA GLY A 120 16.91 5.77 -6.07
C GLY A 120 17.16 6.05 -4.57
N GLY A 121 16.43 7.01 -4.03
CA GLY A 121 16.55 7.40 -2.62
C GLY A 121 15.80 6.47 -1.66
N MET A 122 16.21 6.51 -0.40
CA MET A 122 15.53 5.76 0.68
C MET A 122 14.08 6.23 0.85
N LEU A 123 13.81 7.51 0.68
CA LEU A 123 12.48 8.10 0.80
C LEU A 123 11.53 7.55 -0.27
N ASP A 124 12.00 7.36 -1.51
CA ASP A 124 11.21 6.80 -2.62
C ASP A 124 10.70 5.37 -2.35
N ARG A 125 11.21 4.71 -1.31
CA ARG A 125 10.81 3.34 -0.95
C ARG A 125 9.88 3.26 0.25
N VAL A 126 9.90 4.27 1.09
CA VAL A 126 9.11 4.27 2.34
C VAL A 126 7.96 5.27 2.33
N ASP A 127 7.84 6.08 1.28
CA ASP A 127 6.81 7.12 1.12
C ASP A 127 5.38 6.58 1.30
N SER A 128 5.07 5.50 0.59
CA SER A 128 3.78 4.83 0.67
C SER A 128 3.50 4.24 2.05
N PHE A 129 4.55 3.74 2.73
CA PHE A 129 4.42 3.15 4.06
C PHE A 129 4.13 4.18 5.14
N ILE A 130 4.65 5.41 5.01
CA ILE A 130 4.43 6.49 5.99
C ILE A 130 2.94 6.78 6.17
N PHE A 131 2.16 6.73 5.09
CA PHE A 131 0.73 6.97 5.12
C PHE A 131 -0.09 5.69 5.34
N ALA A 132 0.35 4.55 4.83
CA ALA A 132 -0.37 3.29 4.97
C ALA A 132 -0.26 2.69 6.40
N ALA A 133 0.89 2.84 7.06
CA ALA A 133 1.09 2.29 8.40
C ALA A 133 0.11 2.83 9.45
N PRO A 134 -0.17 4.15 9.54
CA PRO A 134 -1.19 4.66 10.45
C PRO A 134 -2.57 4.06 10.22
N VAL A 135 -2.97 3.83 8.96
CA VAL A 135 -4.28 3.24 8.62
C VAL A 135 -4.40 1.82 9.19
N VAL A 136 -3.40 0.97 8.95
CA VAL A 136 -3.38 -0.40 9.49
C VAL A 136 -3.32 -0.37 11.02
N THR A 137 -2.51 0.51 11.60
CA THR A 137 -2.40 0.64 13.07
C THR A 137 -3.73 1.04 13.69
N LEU A 138 -4.41 2.04 13.15
CA LEU A 138 -5.72 2.48 13.66
C LEU A 138 -6.77 1.36 13.53
N TYR A 139 -6.73 0.59 12.45
CA TYR A 139 -7.60 -0.59 12.32
C TYR A 139 -7.35 -1.60 13.44
N VAL A 140 -6.09 -1.96 13.69
CA VAL A 140 -5.73 -2.91 14.76
C VAL A 140 -6.20 -2.40 16.12
N LEU A 141 -5.97 -1.12 16.42
CA LEU A 141 -6.38 -0.50 17.68
C LEU A 141 -7.90 -0.42 17.86
N ALA A 142 -8.65 -0.23 16.79
CA ALA A 142 -10.08 -0.03 16.85
C ALA A 142 -10.89 -1.33 16.86
N LEU A 143 -10.44 -2.36 16.14
CA LEU A 143 -11.26 -3.53 15.81
C LEU A 143 -10.68 -4.88 16.29
N VAL A 144 -9.40 -4.93 16.66
CA VAL A 144 -8.73 -6.17 17.08
C VAL A 144 -8.54 -6.24 18.60
N ARG A 145 -8.81 -5.16 19.32
CA ARG A 145 -8.78 -5.10 20.79
C ARG A 145 -9.93 -5.84 21.45
#